data_a8ebd7c19448f5d2d1fc2bf334103590
#
_entry.id   a8ebd7c19448f5d2d1fc2bf334103590
#
_cell.length_a   1.000
_cell.length_b   1.000
_cell.length_c   1.000
_cell.angle_alpha   90.00
_cell.angle_beta   90.00
_cell.angle_gamma   90.00
#
_symmetry.space_group_name_H-M   'P 1'
#
loop_
_entity.id
_entity.type
_entity.pdbx_description
1 polymer ?
#
loop_
_entity_poly.entity_id
_entity_poly.type
_entity_poly.pdbx_seq_one_letter_code
_entity_poly.pdbx_strand_id
1 'polypeptide(L)'
;MSNEQSYRAPRRRGPRGPMGGGMMPGEKAKDFKGSFRKLLSYIGKYKIGIVAVMILAICSTVFSVLGPKVMGKATTALADGLMNKVAGTGGIDFTLIGKILLFTLGLYIISAVFSFFQGFIMTGITQKICYRMRKEISEKINRMPMKYFESRTYGEVLSRITNDVDTLGQSLNQSVTQIITSVATIIGVLVMMLSISPLMTLIALVILPISALMVSAIAKFSQKYFRTQQEYLGHINGQVEETYSGHLVIQAFNKEKETIKRFNDTNHVLYESAWKSQFLSGMMQPVMVFVGNLGYAGVAISGGMLAINGTIGIGDIQAFIQYVKSFTQPIQQIAQVINQVQSMTAASERVFEFLGEEEEDQTTENAVELKDVRGEVEFSHVHFGYNPDQIIINDFSAKVEPGQKIAIVGPTGAGKTTMVKLLMRFYDVNSGSIRLDGNDIRNYNRRELRDAFGMVLQDTWLFKGTIMENIRYGRLDATDEEVIAAAKAAHAHHFIQTLPGGYNMELNEDASNVSQGQKQLLTIARAILADNRVLILDEATSSVDTRTEDRIQKAMDNLMKGRTSFIIAHRLSTIRDADLILVMKDGDIIEQGNHEELLQKNGFYAQLYNSQFEEAS
;
A
#
# COMPACT_ATOMS: atom_id res chain seq x y z
N MET A 1 -30.43 -28.09 30.60
CA MET A 1 -29.14 -28.53 30.00
C MET A 1 -29.29 -28.40 28.49
N SER A 2 -28.96 -27.27 27.93
CA SER A 2 -28.97 -26.99 26.49
C SER A 2 -27.59 -26.45 26.10
N ASN A 3 -26.90 -27.23 25.25
CA ASN A 3 -25.59 -26.91 24.69
C ASN A 3 -25.72 -25.75 23.69
N GLU A 4 -25.27 -24.55 24.04
CA GLU A 4 -24.98 -23.47 23.10
C GLU A 4 -23.58 -23.69 22.49
N GLN A 5 -23.53 -24.28 21.34
CA GLN A 5 -22.34 -24.22 20.48
C GLN A 5 -22.28 -22.84 19.82
N SER A 6 -21.36 -22.00 20.29
CA SER A 6 -21.07 -20.70 19.69
C SER A 6 -20.44 -20.88 18.31
N TYR A 7 -21.17 -20.57 17.26
CA TYR A 7 -20.70 -20.39 15.89
C TYR A 7 -19.72 -19.22 15.83
N ARG A 8 -18.43 -19.47 15.76
CA ARG A 8 -17.42 -18.46 15.44
C ARG A 8 -17.40 -18.26 13.92
N ALA A 9 -18.04 -17.18 13.45
CA ALA A 9 -17.91 -16.72 12.07
C ALA A 9 -16.44 -16.36 11.73
N PRO A 10 -15.94 -16.63 10.51
CA PRO A 10 -14.60 -16.24 10.10
C PRO A 10 -14.48 -14.73 10.06
N ARG A 11 -13.44 -14.19 10.72
CA ARG A 11 -13.13 -12.75 10.76
C ARG A 11 -12.80 -12.26 9.36
N ARG A 12 -13.76 -11.63 8.68
CA ARG A 12 -13.49 -10.77 7.51
C ARG A 12 -12.74 -9.53 8.00
N ARG A 13 -11.47 -9.39 7.60
CA ARG A 13 -10.72 -8.14 7.76
C ARG A 13 -11.26 -7.14 6.73
N GLY A 14 -12.01 -6.12 7.18
CA GLY A 14 -12.45 -5.00 6.35
C GLY A 14 -11.27 -4.10 5.91
N PRO A 15 -11.44 -3.33 4.83
CA PRO A 15 -10.41 -2.42 4.33
C PRO A 15 -10.13 -1.30 5.32
N ARG A 16 -8.85 -1.06 5.63
CA ARG A 16 -8.38 0.07 6.44
C ARG A 16 -8.43 1.35 5.61
N GLY A 17 -9.28 2.29 5.97
CA GLY A 17 -9.32 3.62 5.37
C GLY A 17 -8.06 4.46 5.64
N PRO A 18 -7.75 5.50 4.82
CA PRO A 18 -6.49 6.23 4.84
C PRO A 18 -6.43 7.42 5.81
N MET A 19 -6.97 7.33 7.04
CA MET A 19 -6.83 8.39 8.04
C MET A 19 -6.56 7.82 9.42
N GLY A 20 -5.30 7.95 9.86
CA GLY A 20 -4.91 7.62 11.23
C GLY A 20 -3.42 7.36 11.36
N GLY A 21 -2.58 8.39 11.17
CA GLY A 21 -1.14 8.35 11.51
C GLY A 21 -0.88 8.29 13.01
N GLY A 22 -1.48 7.32 13.72
CA GLY A 22 -1.09 6.92 15.07
C GLY A 22 -0.21 5.68 14.96
N MET A 23 0.98 5.71 15.60
CA MET A 23 1.91 4.59 15.71
C MET A 23 1.17 3.33 16.18
N MET A 24 0.68 2.52 15.25
CA MET A 24 0.36 1.14 15.56
C MET A 24 1.66 0.41 15.87
N PRO A 25 1.72 -0.49 16.86
CA PRO A 25 2.83 -1.43 16.97
C PRO A 25 2.87 -2.17 15.63
N GLY A 26 3.95 -1.96 14.86
CA GLY A 26 4.09 -2.47 13.51
C GLY A 26 3.83 -3.98 13.49
N GLU A 27 3.12 -4.45 12.48
CA GLU A 27 3.02 -5.89 12.24
C GLU A 27 4.44 -6.43 12.24
N LYS A 28 4.69 -7.43 13.07
CA LYS A 28 6.02 -8.06 13.13
C LYS A 28 6.22 -8.83 11.83
N ALA A 29 7.36 -8.65 11.20
CA ALA A 29 7.77 -9.44 10.05
C ALA A 29 7.68 -10.94 10.40
N LYS A 30 7.16 -11.75 9.50
CA LYS A 30 7.09 -13.23 9.65
C LYS A 30 8.48 -13.83 9.59
N ASP A 31 9.29 -13.39 8.61
CA ASP A 31 10.72 -13.72 8.47
C ASP A 31 11.55 -12.44 8.56
N PHE A 32 11.79 -11.98 9.80
CA PHE A 32 12.62 -10.79 10.06
C PHE A 32 14.03 -10.94 9.46
N LYS A 33 14.68 -12.10 9.65
CA LYS A 33 16.10 -12.29 9.26
C LYS A 33 16.27 -12.32 7.74
N GLY A 34 15.38 -13.02 7.03
CA GLY A 34 15.41 -13.12 5.58
C GLY A 34 15.10 -11.78 4.91
N SER A 35 14.04 -11.08 5.38
CA SER A 35 13.61 -9.79 4.85
C SER A 35 14.65 -8.70 5.11
N PHE A 36 15.23 -8.68 6.29
CA PHE A 36 16.32 -7.74 6.62
C PHE A 36 17.57 -7.99 5.76
N ARG A 37 17.93 -9.26 5.50
CA ARG A 37 19.06 -9.58 4.62
C ARG A 37 18.81 -9.15 3.17
N LYS A 38 17.60 -9.36 2.65
CA LYS A 38 17.20 -8.86 1.31
C LYS A 38 17.29 -7.35 1.23
N LEU A 39 16.81 -6.64 2.26
CA LEU A 39 16.90 -5.20 2.35
C LEU A 39 18.36 -4.71 2.35
N LEU A 40 19.22 -5.32 3.16
CA LEU A 40 20.65 -5.00 3.18
C LEU A 40 21.32 -5.23 1.80
N SER A 41 20.97 -6.31 1.12
CA SER A 41 21.46 -6.58 -0.24
C SER A 41 21.01 -5.50 -1.23
N TYR A 42 19.76 -5.05 -1.12
CA TYR A 42 19.20 -4.00 -1.97
C TYR A 42 19.88 -2.65 -1.74
N ILE A 43 20.15 -2.31 -0.47
CA ILE A 43 20.90 -1.12 -0.04
C ILE A 43 22.37 -1.21 -0.43
N GLY A 44 22.92 -2.41 -0.53
CA GLY A 44 24.33 -2.67 -0.83
C GLY A 44 24.85 -2.04 -2.13
N LYS A 45 23.97 -1.70 -3.06
CA LYS A 45 24.31 -0.92 -4.27
C LYS A 45 24.81 0.49 -3.95
N TYR A 46 24.47 1.03 -2.77
CA TYR A 46 24.82 2.38 -2.31
C TYR A 46 25.90 2.35 -1.21
N LYS A 47 26.66 1.24 -1.07
CA LYS A 47 27.65 1.03 0.00
C LYS A 47 28.66 2.19 0.16
N ILE A 48 29.12 2.78 -0.93
CA ILE A 48 30.08 3.91 -0.89
C ILE A 48 29.44 5.12 -0.20
N GLY A 49 28.20 5.46 -0.56
CA GLY A 49 27.47 6.56 0.06
C GLY A 49 27.18 6.30 1.54
N ILE A 50 26.86 5.07 1.93
CA ILE A 50 26.63 4.69 3.34
C ILE A 50 27.92 4.79 4.15
N VAL A 51 29.05 4.35 3.59
CA VAL A 51 30.36 4.52 4.24
C VAL A 51 30.69 6.01 4.43
N ALA A 52 30.43 6.85 3.42
CA ALA A 52 30.59 8.29 3.54
C ALA A 52 29.71 8.88 4.66
N VAL A 53 28.43 8.48 4.74
CA VAL A 53 27.51 8.87 5.81
C VAL A 53 28.06 8.44 7.18
N MET A 54 28.60 7.23 7.31
CA MET A 54 29.20 6.75 8.56
C MET A 54 30.39 7.61 8.98
N ILE A 55 31.30 7.89 8.06
CA ILE A 55 32.50 8.72 8.35
C ILE A 55 32.08 10.13 8.79
N LEU A 56 31.16 10.78 8.05
CA LEU A 56 30.65 12.10 8.37
C LEU A 56 29.93 12.13 9.73
N ALA A 57 29.16 11.09 10.05
CA ALA A 57 28.49 10.95 11.34
C ALA A 57 29.48 10.83 12.50
N ILE A 58 30.52 10.01 12.34
CA ILE A 58 31.58 9.84 13.35
C ILE A 58 32.35 11.16 13.53
N CYS A 59 32.76 11.82 12.45
CA CYS A 59 33.42 13.11 12.50
C CYS A 59 32.57 14.16 13.21
N SER A 60 31.30 14.31 12.82
CA SER A 60 30.36 15.23 13.47
C SER A 60 30.27 14.96 14.97
N THR A 61 30.11 13.67 15.34
CA THR A 61 30.02 13.27 16.76
C THR A 61 31.29 13.58 17.55
N VAL A 62 32.48 13.32 16.99
CA VAL A 62 33.77 13.61 17.64
C VAL A 62 33.86 15.10 17.95
N PHE A 63 33.59 15.98 17.00
CA PHE A 63 33.62 17.43 17.22
C PHE A 63 32.58 17.88 18.25
N SER A 64 31.38 17.30 18.22
CA SER A 64 30.32 17.60 19.19
C SER A 64 30.70 17.16 20.63
N VAL A 65 31.31 15.97 20.78
CA VAL A 65 31.68 15.39 22.09
C VAL A 65 32.89 16.11 22.71
N LEU A 66 33.77 16.73 21.93
CA LEU A 66 34.88 17.54 22.44
C LEU A 66 34.40 18.86 23.04
N GLY A 67 33.28 19.41 22.60
CA GLY A 67 32.76 20.71 23.02
C GLY A 67 32.66 20.91 24.53
N PRO A 68 31.98 20.03 25.28
CA PRO A 68 31.84 20.14 26.73
C PRO A 68 33.18 20.23 27.49
N LYS A 69 34.20 19.47 27.09
CA LYS A 69 35.53 19.50 27.71
C LYS A 69 36.23 20.83 27.45
N VAL A 70 36.14 21.36 26.24
CA VAL A 70 36.71 22.67 25.90
C VAL A 70 35.98 23.79 26.64
N MET A 71 34.63 23.72 26.69
CA MET A 71 33.81 24.67 27.45
C MET A 71 34.15 24.64 28.95
N GLY A 72 34.42 23.45 29.51
CA GLY A 72 34.89 23.30 30.89
C GLY A 72 36.18 24.11 31.19
N LYS A 73 37.11 24.20 30.23
CA LYS A 73 38.32 25.04 30.40
C LYS A 73 37.96 26.54 30.53
N ALA A 74 36.94 27.02 29.83
CA ALA A 74 36.47 28.39 29.99
C ALA A 74 35.90 28.63 31.39
N THR A 75 35.13 27.64 31.91
CA THR A 75 34.56 27.70 33.26
C THR A 75 35.68 27.68 34.34
N THR A 76 36.72 26.85 34.17
CA THR A 76 37.86 26.84 35.05
C THR A 76 38.59 28.20 35.02
N ALA A 77 38.88 28.76 33.85
CA ALA A 77 39.50 30.06 33.70
C ALA A 77 38.70 31.21 34.35
N LEU A 78 37.35 31.12 34.26
CA LEU A 78 36.47 32.07 34.93
C LEU A 78 36.53 31.93 36.46
N ALA A 79 36.50 30.70 36.97
CA ALA A 79 36.56 30.42 38.40
C ALA A 79 37.90 30.85 39.01
N ASP A 80 39.02 30.52 38.34
CA ASP A 80 40.37 30.90 38.76
C ASP A 80 40.56 32.44 38.74
N GLY A 81 40.06 33.10 37.69
CA GLY A 81 40.09 34.57 37.59
C GLY A 81 39.25 35.26 38.66
N LEU A 82 38.09 34.64 39.05
CA LEU A 82 37.28 35.16 40.17
C LEU A 82 38.01 34.99 41.53
N MET A 83 38.62 33.84 41.77
CA MET A 83 39.38 33.57 42.96
C MET A 83 40.57 34.54 43.07
N ASN A 84 41.30 34.75 41.97
CA ASN A 84 42.42 35.71 41.93
C ASN A 84 41.99 37.16 42.22
N LYS A 85 40.76 37.51 41.71
CA LYS A 85 40.16 38.83 41.98
C LYS A 85 39.81 39.00 43.47
N VAL A 86 39.24 37.98 44.09
CA VAL A 86 38.87 37.96 45.51
C VAL A 86 40.16 38.00 46.39
N ALA A 87 41.17 37.26 45.98
CA ALA A 87 42.51 37.26 46.68
C ALA A 87 43.36 38.52 46.45
N GLY A 88 42.89 39.40 45.55
CA GLY A 88 43.67 40.61 45.22
C GLY A 88 44.94 40.37 44.38
N THR A 89 45.10 39.16 43.82
CA THR A 89 46.31 38.74 43.08
C THR A 89 46.15 38.86 41.54
N GLY A 90 44.98 39.23 41.05
CA GLY A 90 44.75 39.36 39.61
C GLY A 90 43.25 39.59 39.25
N GLY A 91 42.86 39.37 37.99
CA GLY A 91 41.50 39.52 37.47
C GLY A 91 41.11 38.41 36.54
N ILE A 92 39.89 38.50 35.97
CA ILE A 92 39.36 37.55 35.01
C ILE A 92 39.97 37.84 33.63
N ASP A 93 40.60 36.84 33.02
CA ASP A 93 41.11 36.94 31.64
C ASP A 93 39.99 36.66 30.62
N PHE A 94 39.23 37.71 30.27
CA PHE A 94 38.20 37.66 29.26
C PHE A 94 38.72 37.35 27.85
N THR A 95 40.01 37.64 27.58
CA THR A 95 40.65 37.37 26.30
C THR A 95 40.84 35.87 26.11
N LEU A 96 41.34 35.17 27.14
CA LEU A 96 41.48 33.72 27.14
C LEU A 96 40.11 33.03 27.02
N ILE A 97 39.13 33.45 27.82
CA ILE A 97 37.76 32.94 27.77
C ILE A 97 37.17 33.14 26.39
N GLY A 98 37.29 34.33 25.78
CA GLY A 98 36.84 34.63 24.43
C GLY A 98 37.44 33.70 23.36
N LYS A 99 38.76 33.44 23.45
CA LYS A 99 39.44 32.48 22.53
C LYS A 99 38.88 31.05 22.68
N ILE A 100 38.66 30.58 23.91
CA ILE A 100 38.10 29.24 24.17
C ILE A 100 36.66 29.14 23.63
N LEU A 101 35.84 30.17 23.84
CA LEU A 101 34.46 30.20 23.33
C LEU A 101 34.42 30.21 21.81
N LEU A 102 35.29 31.01 21.16
CA LEU A 102 35.37 31.07 19.70
C LEU A 102 35.82 29.71 19.10
N PHE A 103 36.80 29.06 19.77
CA PHE A 103 37.24 27.71 19.37
C PHE A 103 36.12 26.68 19.52
N THR A 104 35.36 26.72 20.62
CA THR A 104 34.19 25.85 20.85
C THR A 104 33.12 26.07 19.81
N LEU A 105 32.84 27.33 19.46
CA LEU A 105 31.93 27.69 18.38
C LEU A 105 32.39 27.09 17.05
N GLY A 106 33.69 27.17 16.74
CA GLY A 106 34.28 26.55 15.55
C GLY A 106 34.06 25.02 15.50
N LEU A 107 34.25 24.32 16.63
CA LEU A 107 33.98 22.87 16.72
C LEU A 107 32.53 22.54 16.44
N TYR A 108 31.58 23.31 16.97
CA TYR A 108 30.17 23.08 16.73
C TYR A 108 29.75 23.42 15.29
N ILE A 109 30.31 24.44 14.67
CA ILE A 109 30.06 24.75 13.24
C ILE A 109 30.58 23.61 12.38
N ILE A 110 31.80 23.10 12.61
CA ILE A 110 32.36 21.97 11.87
C ILE A 110 31.44 20.72 12.05
N SER A 111 31.02 20.43 13.27
CA SER A 111 30.08 19.33 13.56
C SER A 111 28.76 19.49 12.78
N ALA A 112 28.20 20.69 12.76
CA ALA A 112 26.96 21.00 12.04
C ALA A 112 27.11 20.80 10.52
N VAL A 113 28.27 21.22 9.96
CA VAL A 113 28.56 21.03 8.52
C VAL A 113 28.64 19.55 8.17
N PHE A 114 29.33 18.73 8.98
CA PHE A 114 29.40 17.30 8.76
C PHE A 114 28.02 16.64 8.90
N SER A 115 27.22 17.03 9.89
CA SER A 115 25.84 16.55 10.08
C SER A 115 24.94 16.92 8.90
N PHE A 116 25.09 18.12 8.35
CA PHE A 116 24.34 18.56 7.17
C PHE A 116 24.65 17.67 5.95
N PHE A 117 25.93 17.48 5.62
CA PHE A 117 26.32 16.63 4.50
C PHE A 117 25.92 15.17 4.70
N GLN A 118 26.02 14.65 5.92
CA GLN A 118 25.52 13.32 6.29
C GLN A 118 24.04 13.18 5.98
N GLY A 119 23.20 14.12 6.43
CA GLY A 119 21.75 14.11 6.20
C GLY A 119 21.43 14.25 4.71
N PHE A 120 22.12 15.14 4.00
CA PHE A 120 21.94 15.36 2.57
C PHE A 120 22.21 14.08 1.74
N ILE A 121 23.34 13.42 2.01
CA ILE A 121 23.72 12.18 1.31
C ILE A 121 22.72 11.04 1.66
N MET A 122 22.39 10.89 2.96
CA MET A 122 21.48 9.82 3.39
C MET A 122 20.09 9.98 2.79
N THR A 123 19.54 11.20 2.79
CA THR A 123 18.26 11.51 2.15
C THR A 123 18.29 11.21 0.65
N GLY A 124 19.38 11.61 -0.03
CA GLY A 124 19.56 11.32 -1.45
C GLY A 124 19.57 9.80 -1.76
N ILE A 125 20.26 9.00 -0.94
CA ILE A 125 20.27 7.53 -1.07
C ILE A 125 18.88 6.96 -0.85
N THR A 126 18.22 7.37 0.22
CA THR A 126 16.88 6.89 0.58
C THR A 126 15.86 7.17 -0.53
N GLN A 127 15.85 8.40 -1.07
CA GLN A 127 14.93 8.75 -2.15
C GLN A 127 15.19 7.95 -3.45
N LYS A 128 16.45 7.68 -3.77
CA LYS A 128 16.80 6.80 -4.91
C LYS A 128 16.30 5.36 -4.69
N ILE A 129 16.37 4.84 -3.46
CA ILE A 129 15.85 3.51 -3.11
C ILE A 129 14.33 3.49 -3.27
N CYS A 130 13.61 4.46 -2.70
CA CYS A 130 12.15 4.56 -2.80
C CYS A 130 11.68 4.71 -4.26
N TYR A 131 12.32 5.58 -5.04
CA TYR A 131 12.04 5.75 -6.46
C TYR A 131 12.17 4.43 -7.23
N ARG A 132 13.28 3.72 -7.01
CA ARG A 132 13.53 2.45 -7.67
C ARG A 132 12.51 1.38 -7.28
N MET A 133 12.17 1.27 -5.98
CA MET A 133 11.15 0.32 -5.51
C MET A 133 9.78 0.62 -6.12
N ARG A 134 9.35 1.87 -6.13
CA ARG A 134 8.08 2.26 -6.77
C ARG A 134 8.08 1.93 -8.27
N LYS A 135 9.19 2.17 -8.96
CA LYS A 135 9.34 1.81 -10.37
C LYS A 135 9.21 0.31 -10.59
N GLU A 136 9.97 -0.51 -9.83
CA GLU A 136 9.93 -1.98 -9.91
C GLU A 136 8.52 -2.53 -9.59
N ILE A 137 7.83 -1.97 -8.58
CA ILE A 137 6.44 -2.35 -8.24
C ILE A 137 5.49 -1.97 -9.38
N SER A 138 5.58 -0.75 -9.91
CA SER A 138 4.71 -0.27 -11.01
C SER A 138 4.88 -1.10 -12.28
N GLU A 139 6.11 -1.42 -12.65
CA GLU A 139 6.39 -2.30 -13.79
C GLU A 139 5.84 -3.71 -13.57
N LYS A 140 5.97 -4.23 -12.34
CA LYS A 140 5.49 -5.56 -12.00
C LYS A 140 3.97 -5.67 -11.98
N ILE A 141 3.25 -4.65 -11.52
CA ILE A 141 1.78 -4.64 -11.52
C ILE A 141 1.23 -4.98 -12.90
N ASN A 142 1.83 -4.42 -13.97
CA ASN A 142 1.38 -4.65 -15.34
C ASN A 142 1.72 -6.06 -15.88
N ARG A 143 2.50 -6.86 -15.14
CA ARG A 143 2.89 -8.22 -15.50
C ARG A 143 2.33 -9.29 -14.58
N MET A 144 1.54 -8.87 -13.58
CA MET A 144 0.95 -9.81 -12.62
C MET A 144 -0.25 -10.56 -13.22
N PRO A 145 -0.41 -11.85 -12.91
CA PRO A 145 -1.57 -12.62 -13.36
C PRO A 145 -2.86 -12.14 -12.68
N MET A 146 -3.99 -12.28 -13.38
CA MET A 146 -5.32 -11.87 -12.88
C MET A 146 -5.66 -12.53 -11.54
N LYS A 147 -5.25 -13.78 -11.33
CA LYS A 147 -5.39 -14.54 -10.07
C LYS A 147 -4.90 -13.77 -8.84
N TYR A 148 -3.82 -13.01 -8.99
CA TYR A 148 -3.25 -12.21 -7.89
C TYR A 148 -4.22 -11.13 -7.44
N PHE A 149 -4.82 -10.39 -8.40
CA PHE A 149 -5.74 -9.29 -8.12
C PHE A 149 -7.09 -9.79 -7.59
N GLU A 150 -7.57 -10.92 -8.07
CA GLU A 150 -8.84 -11.50 -7.60
C GLU A 150 -8.76 -12.06 -6.17
N SER A 151 -7.57 -12.45 -5.73
CA SER A 151 -7.34 -12.97 -4.37
C SER A 151 -7.09 -11.87 -3.33
N ARG A 152 -6.89 -10.61 -3.73
CA ARG A 152 -6.49 -9.49 -2.86
C ARG A 152 -7.34 -8.25 -3.13
N THR A 153 -7.38 -7.35 -2.16
CA THR A 153 -8.09 -6.07 -2.34
C THR A 153 -7.20 -5.03 -3.03
N TYR A 154 -7.79 -4.13 -3.81
CA TYR A 154 -7.07 -3.01 -4.43
C TYR A 154 -6.30 -2.16 -3.40
N GLY A 155 -6.92 -1.93 -2.23
CA GLY A 155 -6.30 -1.16 -1.15
C GLY A 155 -5.02 -1.83 -0.60
N GLU A 156 -4.96 -3.16 -0.56
CA GLU A 156 -3.76 -3.90 -0.14
C GLU A 156 -2.61 -3.68 -1.13
N VAL A 157 -2.88 -3.79 -2.42
CA VAL A 157 -1.86 -3.59 -3.47
C VAL A 157 -1.37 -2.14 -3.51
N LEU A 158 -2.30 -1.18 -3.45
CA LEU A 158 -1.97 0.25 -3.43
C LEU A 158 -1.13 0.63 -2.21
N SER A 159 -1.47 0.08 -1.04
CA SER A 159 -0.73 0.33 0.21
C SER A 159 0.75 -0.09 0.12
N ARG A 160 1.09 -1.11 -0.68
CA ARG A 160 2.48 -1.54 -0.89
C ARG A 160 3.30 -0.50 -1.66
N ILE A 161 2.70 0.17 -2.65
CA ILE A 161 3.38 1.22 -3.45
C ILE A 161 3.56 2.50 -2.64
N THR A 162 2.55 2.87 -1.85
CA THR A 162 2.51 4.12 -1.10
C THR A 162 3.06 3.93 0.31
N ASN A 163 2.25 3.37 1.21
CA ASN A 163 2.54 3.34 2.64
C ASN A 163 3.76 2.50 3.01
N ASP A 164 3.96 1.33 2.38
CA ASP A 164 5.08 0.45 2.72
C ASP A 164 6.41 1.02 2.23
N VAL A 165 6.46 1.58 1.02
CA VAL A 165 7.68 2.22 0.51
C VAL A 165 8.00 3.49 1.29
N ASP A 166 7.00 4.29 1.69
CA ASP A 166 7.19 5.48 2.51
C ASP A 166 7.67 5.13 3.93
N THR A 167 7.06 4.12 4.56
CA THR A 167 7.50 3.60 5.86
C THR A 167 8.94 3.11 5.81
N LEU A 168 9.31 2.39 4.75
CA LEU A 168 10.68 1.93 4.53
C LEU A 168 11.62 3.12 4.37
N GLY A 169 11.26 4.11 3.54
CA GLY A 169 12.08 5.29 3.31
C GLY A 169 12.32 6.11 4.58
N GLN A 170 11.25 6.44 5.31
CA GLN A 170 11.35 7.20 6.56
C GLN A 170 12.17 6.45 7.61
N SER A 171 11.86 5.17 7.82
CA SER A 171 12.55 4.34 8.81
C SER A 171 14.02 4.13 8.44
N LEU A 172 14.35 3.94 7.16
CA LEU A 172 15.73 3.78 6.70
C LEU A 172 16.56 5.04 6.97
N ASN A 173 16.03 6.21 6.60
CA ASN A 173 16.71 7.49 6.80
C ASN A 173 16.97 7.76 8.28
N GLN A 174 15.96 7.56 9.12
CA GLN A 174 16.09 7.81 10.56
C GLN A 174 16.93 6.74 11.25
N SER A 175 16.66 5.45 11.03
CA SER A 175 17.29 4.36 11.77
C SER A 175 18.78 4.27 11.51
N VAL A 176 19.23 4.35 10.25
CA VAL A 176 20.66 4.24 9.92
C VAL A 176 21.44 5.40 10.53
N THR A 177 20.97 6.64 10.32
CA THR A 177 21.59 7.84 10.88
C THR A 177 21.66 7.77 12.41
N GLN A 178 20.52 7.44 13.04
CA GLN A 178 20.38 7.42 14.50
C GLN A 178 21.25 6.35 15.17
N ILE A 179 21.33 5.14 14.61
CA ILE A 179 22.19 4.07 15.15
C ILE A 179 23.65 4.53 15.14
N ILE A 180 24.13 5.04 13.99
CA ILE A 180 25.53 5.43 13.83
C ILE A 180 25.88 6.56 14.81
N THR A 181 25.08 7.62 14.85
CA THR A 181 25.33 8.77 15.74
C THR A 181 25.20 8.39 17.22
N SER A 182 24.21 7.57 17.59
CA SER A 182 24.02 7.14 18.98
C SER A 182 25.17 6.27 19.47
N VAL A 183 25.61 5.29 18.68
CA VAL A 183 26.74 4.42 19.02
C VAL A 183 28.04 5.26 19.13
N ALA A 184 28.30 6.12 18.16
CA ALA A 184 29.47 7.00 18.19
C ALA A 184 29.45 7.96 19.40
N THR A 185 28.28 8.52 19.75
CA THR A 185 28.09 9.38 20.92
C THR A 185 28.33 8.62 22.21
N ILE A 186 27.76 7.43 22.39
CA ILE A 186 27.94 6.59 23.58
C ILE A 186 29.44 6.30 23.79
N ILE A 187 30.11 5.83 22.74
CA ILE A 187 31.54 5.52 22.80
C ILE A 187 32.36 6.77 23.09
N GLY A 188 32.13 7.87 22.36
CA GLY A 188 32.87 9.13 22.52
C GLY A 188 32.68 9.74 23.90
N VAL A 189 31.43 9.81 24.39
CA VAL A 189 31.12 10.33 25.72
C VAL A 189 31.74 9.47 26.81
N LEU A 190 31.66 8.12 26.70
CA LEU A 190 32.28 7.21 27.69
C LEU A 190 33.80 7.40 27.77
N VAL A 191 34.47 7.51 26.63
CA VAL A 191 35.94 7.80 26.59
C VAL A 191 36.24 9.13 27.27
N MET A 192 35.44 10.17 27.00
CA MET A 192 35.64 11.49 27.62
C MET A 192 35.37 11.47 29.13
N MET A 193 34.33 10.76 29.60
CA MET A 193 34.03 10.60 31.03
C MET A 193 35.17 9.87 31.75
N LEU A 194 35.66 8.76 31.19
CA LEU A 194 36.80 8.02 31.73
C LEU A 194 38.08 8.88 31.77
N SER A 195 38.26 9.76 30.79
CA SER A 195 39.44 10.69 30.77
C SER A 195 39.40 11.78 31.83
N ILE A 196 38.22 12.07 32.41
CA ILE A 196 38.06 13.04 33.50
C ILE A 196 38.20 12.34 34.86
N SER A 197 37.34 11.35 35.13
CA SER A 197 37.37 10.61 36.39
C SER A 197 36.69 9.22 36.25
N PRO A 198 37.42 8.10 36.44
CA PRO A 198 36.85 6.77 36.46
C PRO A 198 35.81 6.56 37.56
N LEU A 199 36.01 7.19 38.74
CA LEU A 199 35.07 7.09 39.87
C LEU A 199 33.70 7.72 39.54
N MET A 200 33.72 8.95 39.01
CA MET A 200 32.50 9.64 38.61
C MET A 200 31.79 8.88 37.46
N THR A 201 32.57 8.27 36.55
CA THR A 201 32.04 7.44 35.48
C THR A 201 31.32 6.20 36.02
N LEU A 202 31.87 5.54 37.03
CA LEU A 202 31.24 4.42 37.70
C LEU A 202 29.88 4.81 38.31
N ILE A 203 29.83 5.95 39.01
CA ILE A 203 28.61 6.51 39.60
C ILE A 203 27.54 6.76 38.50
N ALA A 204 27.94 7.38 37.40
CA ALA A 204 27.05 7.63 36.27
C ALA A 204 26.55 6.33 35.62
N LEU A 205 27.39 5.30 35.50
CA LEU A 205 27.02 4.01 34.96
C LEU A 205 26.00 3.25 35.84
N VAL A 206 26.02 3.41 37.18
CA VAL A 206 25.05 2.81 38.12
C VAL A 206 23.64 3.35 37.89
N ILE A 207 23.49 4.57 37.37
CA ILE A 207 22.18 5.18 37.09
C ILE A 207 21.46 4.43 35.96
N LEU A 208 22.18 3.83 35.01
CA LEU A 208 21.59 3.15 33.85
C LEU A 208 20.73 1.94 34.24
N PRO A 209 21.19 0.98 35.03
CA PRO A 209 20.36 -0.14 35.44
C PRO A 209 19.18 0.30 36.30
N ILE A 210 19.31 1.34 37.11
CA ILE A 210 18.20 1.91 37.89
C ILE A 210 17.13 2.47 36.94
N SER A 211 17.56 3.28 35.96
CA SER A 211 16.66 3.82 34.94
C SER A 211 15.96 2.72 34.14
N ALA A 212 16.72 1.71 33.71
CA ALA A 212 16.18 0.58 32.95
C ALA A 212 15.14 -0.23 33.73
N LEU A 213 15.39 -0.47 35.02
CA LEU A 213 14.44 -1.15 35.91
C LEU A 213 13.14 -0.34 36.08
N MET A 214 13.24 0.97 36.32
CA MET A 214 12.06 1.82 36.49
C MET A 214 11.23 1.93 35.20
N VAL A 215 11.90 2.14 34.04
CA VAL A 215 11.22 2.17 32.74
C VAL A 215 10.55 0.84 32.43
N SER A 216 11.24 -0.28 32.66
CA SER A 216 10.67 -1.63 32.45
C SER A 216 9.46 -1.89 33.34
N ALA A 217 9.48 -1.46 34.59
CA ALA A 217 8.34 -1.57 35.51
C ALA A 217 7.13 -0.78 34.97
N ILE A 218 7.33 0.51 34.65
CA ILE A 218 6.26 1.35 34.09
C ILE A 218 5.72 0.75 32.78
N ALA A 219 6.61 0.33 31.87
CA ALA A 219 6.22 -0.28 30.61
C ALA A 219 5.38 -1.55 30.81
N LYS A 220 5.76 -2.42 31.73
CA LYS A 220 5.00 -3.65 32.07
C LYS A 220 3.60 -3.36 32.57
N PHE A 221 3.44 -2.34 33.42
CA PHE A 221 2.12 -1.94 33.93
C PHE A 221 1.28 -1.24 32.85
N SER A 222 1.90 -0.38 32.04
CA SER A 222 1.23 0.35 30.95
C SER A 222 0.77 -0.58 29.81
N GLN A 223 1.53 -1.64 29.51
CA GLN A 223 1.30 -2.53 28.36
C GLN A 223 -0.11 -3.14 28.33
N LYS A 224 -0.67 -3.51 29.49
CA LYS A 224 -2.02 -4.05 29.59
C LYS A 224 -3.06 -3.05 29.08
N TYR A 225 -3.00 -1.83 29.57
CA TYR A 225 -3.95 -0.77 29.21
C TYR A 225 -3.75 -0.31 27.76
N PHE A 226 -2.51 -0.21 27.30
CA PHE A 226 -2.19 0.10 25.90
C PHE A 226 -2.78 -0.94 24.93
N ARG A 227 -2.69 -2.24 25.26
CA ARG A 227 -3.28 -3.29 24.43
C ARG A 227 -4.81 -3.17 24.36
N THR A 228 -5.47 -2.95 25.50
CA THR A 228 -6.92 -2.73 25.56
C THR A 228 -7.32 -1.48 24.78
N GLN A 229 -6.58 -0.37 24.94
CA GLN A 229 -6.79 0.85 24.16
C GLN A 229 -6.74 0.59 22.66
N GLN A 230 -5.74 -0.14 22.15
CA GLN A 230 -5.62 -0.46 20.73
C GLN A 230 -6.76 -1.38 20.23
N GLU A 231 -7.17 -2.35 21.04
CA GLU A 231 -8.28 -3.24 20.71
C GLU A 231 -9.60 -2.46 20.58
N TYR A 232 -9.92 -1.62 21.57
CA TYR A 232 -11.16 -0.84 21.57
C TYR A 232 -11.16 0.31 20.56
N LEU A 233 -9.98 0.88 20.23
CA LEU A 233 -9.85 1.81 19.10
C LEU A 233 -10.21 1.12 17.78
N GLY A 234 -9.79 -0.14 17.60
CA GLY A 234 -10.19 -0.95 16.46
C GLY A 234 -11.70 -1.20 16.40
N HIS A 235 -12.34 -1.48 17.55
CA HIS A 235 -13.79 -1.66 17.64
C HIS A 235 -14.55 -0.38 17.29
N ILE A 236 -14.11 0.79 17.79
CA ILE A 236 -14.74 2.08 17.47
C ILE A 236 -14.62 2.38 15.97
N ASN A 237 -13.43 2.21 15.38
CA ASN A 237 -13.25 2.43 13.96
C ASN A 237 -14.18 1.53 13.12
N GLY A 238 -14.31 0.25 13.48
CA GLY A 238 -15.26 -0.66 12.82
C GLY A 238 -16.72 -0.22 12.99
N GLN A 239 -17.11 0.24 14.18
CA GLN A 239 -18.46 0.75 14.43
C GLN A 239 -18.76 2.03 13.63
N VAL A 240 -17.78 2.95 13.54
CA VAL A 240 -17.95 4.19 12.75
C VAL A 240 -18.11 3.85 11.27
N GLU A 241 -17.29 2.93 10.73
CA GLU A 241 -17.38 2.47 9.33
C GLU A 241 -18.75 1.80 9.07
N GLU A 242 -19.19 0.89 9.97
CA GLU A 242 -20.49 0.22 9.88
C GLU A 242 -21.66 1.23 9.95
N THR A 243 -21.60 2.18 10.91
CA THR A 243 -22.63 3.20 11.09
C THR A 243 -22.69 4.16 9.90
N TYR A 244 -21.55 4.58 9.37
CA TYR A 244 -21.49 5.48 8.22
C TYR A 244 -22.00 4.80 6.95
N SER A 245 -21.57 3.57 6.69
CA SER A 245 -21.99 2.79 5.53
C SER A 245 -23.46 2.40 5.59
N GLY A 246 -23.96 2.10 6.79
CA GLY A 246 -25.36 1.72 7.05
C GLY A 246 -26.28 2.86 7.45
N HIS A 247 -25.84 4.13 7.30
CA HIS A 247 -26.57 5.30 7.84
C HIS A 247 -28.04 5.38 7.39
N LEU A 248 -28.32 5.17 6.11
CA LEU A 248 -29.69 5.14 5.57
C LEU A 248 -30.55 4.04 6.21
N VAL A 249 -29.97 2.87 6.48
CA VAL A 249 -30.67 1.75 7.12
C VAL A 249 -30.97 2.09 8.57
N ILE A 250 -30.02 2.66 9.30
CA ILE A 250 -30.20 3.08 10.70
C ILE A 250 -31.35 4.09 10.81
N GLN A 251 -31.38 5.10 9.93
CA GLN A 251 -32.46 6.09 9.89
C GLN A 251 -33.81 5.47 9.48
N ALA A 252 -33.81 4.63 8.43
CA ALA A 252 -35.05 3.99 7.98
C ALA A 252 -35.73 3.11 9.05
N PHE A 253 -34.93 2.53 9.96
CA PHE A 253 -35.41 1.70 11.05
C PHE A 253 -35.46 2.39 12.42
N ASN A 254 -35.15 3.70 12.49
CA ASN A 254 -35.13 4.52 13.73
C ASN A 254 -34.24 3.90 14.83
N LYS A 255 -33.01 3.43 14.46
CA LYS A 255 -32.09 2.75 15.38
C LYS A 255 -30.94 3.64 15.88
N GLU A 256 -31.04 4.96 15.72
CA GLU A 256 -29.98 5.92 16.07
C GLU A 256 -29.64 5.86 17.58
N LYS A 257 -30.67 5.79 18.44
CA LYS A 257 -30.46 5.74 19.90
C LYS A 257 -29.72 4.47 20.32
N GLU A 258 -30.03 3.33 19.74
CA GLU A 258 -29.36 2.05 20.00
C GLU A 258 -27.91 2.07 19.54
N THR A 259 -27.67 2.61 18.35
CA THR A 259 -26.33 2.78 17.76
C THR A 259 -25.46 3.70 18.62
N ILE A 260 -26.01 4.85 19.07
CA ILE A 260 -25.32 5.79 19.96
C ILE A 260 -25.00 5.13 21.31
N LYS A 261 -25.94 4.37 21.88
CA LYS A 261 -25.71 3.65 23.15
C LYS A 261 -24.53 2.67 22.99
N ARG A 262 -24.55 1.83 21.95
CA ARG A 262 -23.48 0.87 21.68
C ARG A 262 -22.11 1.55 21.48
N PHE A 263 -22.10 2.68 20.78
CA PHE A 263 -20.89 3.50 20.62
C PHE A 263 -20.38 4.02 21.95
N ASN A 264 -21.25 4.58 22.79
CA ASN A 264 -20.89 5.13 24.10
C ASN A 264 -20.32 4.05 25.02
N ASP A 265 -20.90 2.84 25.03
CA ASP A 265 -20.43 1.72 25.85
C ASP A 265 -18.98 1.33 25.43
N THR A 266 -18.73 1.25 24.13
CA THR A 266 -17.39 0.95 23.60
C THR A 266 -16.40 2.09 23.86
N ASN A 267 -16.85 3.34 23.70
CA ASN A 267 -16.04 4.55 23.92
C ASN A 267 -15.67 4.73 25.39
N HIS A 268 -16.55 4.32 26.32
CA HIS A 268 -16.25 4.37 27.76
C HIS A 268 -15.06 3.45 28.12
N VAL A 269 -15.02 2.23 27.58
CA VAL A 269 -13.89 1.32 27.81
C VAL A 269 -12.60 1.86 27.16
N LEU A 270 -12.71 2.46 25.97
CA LEU A 270 -11.58 3.14 25.32
C LEU A 270 -11.08 4.30 26.19
N TYR A 271 -11.97 5.16 26.70
CA TYR A 271 -11.62 6.28 27.57
C TYR A 271 -10.84 5.81 28.81
N GLU A 272 -11.37 4.82 29.55
CA GLU A 272 -10.68 4.33 30.75
C GLU A 272 -9.32 3.71 30.46
N SER A 273 -9.21 2.91 29.41
CA SER A 273 -7.95 2.28 29.04
C SER A 273 -6.94 3.29 28.50
N ALA A 274 -7.39 4.26 27.69
CA ALA A 274 -6.55 5.32 27.16
C ALA A 274 -6.03 6.24 28.27
N TRP A 275 -6.90 6.66 29.21
CA TRP A 275 -6.49 7.48 30.34
C TRP A 275 -5.40 6.80 31.18
N LYS A 276 -5.60 5.53 31.56
CA LYS A 276 -4.63 4.76 32.36
C LYS A 276 -3.32 4.52 31.58
N SER A 277 -3.41 4.21 30.30
CA SER A 277 -2.25 4.04 29.41
C SER A 277 -1.44 5.33 29.28
N GLN A 278 -2.11 6.45 29.02
CA GLN A 278 -1.45 7.75 28.83
C GLN A 278 -0.86 8.26 30.15
N PHE A 279 -1.55 8.11 31.27
CA PHE A 279 -1.03 8.48 32.60
C PHE A 279 0.27 7.74 32.93
N LEU A 280 0.25 6.39 32.81
CA LEU A 280 1.43 5.58 33.09
C LEU A 280 2.59 5.88 32.11
N SER A 281 2.29 6.02 30.83
CA SER A 281 3.31 6.37 29.82
C SER A 281 3.85 7.79 30.04
N GLY A 282 3.00 8.73 30.43
CA GLY A 282 3.36 10.10 30.75
C GLY A 282 4.28 10.21 31.99
N MET A 283 4.17 9.28 32.95
CA MET A 283 5.08 9.21 34.10
C MET A 283 6.51 8.84 33.75
N MET A 284 6.76 8.23 32.57
CA MET A 284 8.13 7.86 32.17
C MET A 284 9.08 9.05 32.19
N GLN A 285 8.68 10.18 31.61
CA GLN A 285 9.53 11.37 31.52
C GLN A 285 9.88 11.96 32.90
N PRO A 286 8.92 12.26 33.80
CA PRO A 286 9.20 12.71 35.17
C PRO A 286 10.11 11.76 35.95
N VAL A 287 9.87 10.46 35.86
CA VAL A 287 10.70 9.45 36.54
C VAL A 287 12.13 9.45 36.00
N MET A 288 12.31 9.52 34.68
CA MET A 288 13.65 9.62 34.09
C MET A 288 14.37 10.89 34.48
N VAL A 289 13.67 12.03 34.55
CA VAL A 289 14.23 13.29 35.05
C VAL A 289 14.63 13.18 36.52
N PHE A 290 13.81 12.55 37.35
CA PHE A 290 14.12 12.34 38.76
C PHE A 290 15.39 11.49 38.95
N VAL A 291 15.47 10.34 38.27
CA VAL A 291 16.65 9.46 38.30
C VAL A 291 17.89 10.18 37.75
N GLY A 292 17.74 10.96 36.68
CA GLY A 292 18.81 11.79 36.14
C GLY A 292 19.31 12.83 37.12
N ASN A 293 18.40 13.47 37.88
CA ASN A 293 18.76 14.45 38.91
C ASN A 293 19.42 13.81 40.13
N LEU A 294 19.06 12.58 40.52
CA LEU A 294 19.83 11.83 41.53
C LEU A 294 21.26 11.57 41.08
N GLY A 295 21.43 11.20 39.81
CA GLY A 295 22.74 11.05 39.21
C GLY A 295 23.54 12.35 39.16
N TYR A 296 22.88 13.44 38.80
CA TYR A 296 23.48 14.78 38.86
C TYR A 296 23.98 15.11 40.26
N ALA A 297 23.16 14.87 41.29
CA ALA A 297 23.55 15.12 42.68
C ALA A 297 24.77 14.26 43.08
N GLY A 298 24.76 12.97 42.76
CA GLY A 298 25.89 12.06 43.02
C GLY A 298 27.20 12.51 42.34
N VAL A 299 27.11 12.93 41.08
CA VAL A 299 28.22 13.45 40.30
C VAL A 299 28.71 14.80 40.87
N ALA A 300 27.81 15.70 41.27
CA ALA A 300 28.16 16.99 41.83
C ALA A 300 28.88 16.85 43.21
N ILE A 301 28.38 15.95 44.06
CA ILE A 301 29.01 15.68 45.36
C ILE A 301 30.40 15.04 45.18
N SER A 302 30.49 13.98 44.40
CA SER A 302 31.79 13.30 44.15
C SER A 302 32.79 14.19 43.40
N GLY A 303 32.31 14.96 42.42
CA GLY A 303 33.09 15.93 41.69
C GLY A 303 33.59 17.07 42.56
N GLY A 304 32.73 17.60 43.46
CA GLY A 304 33.13 18.61 44.45
C GLY A 304 34.21 18.10 45.40
N MET A 305 34.08 16.88 45.91
CA MET A 305 35.13 16.26 46.74
C MET A 305 36.48 16.12 46.02
N LEU A 306 36.44 15.65 44.74
CA LEU A 306 37.65 15.52 43.91
C LEU A 306 38.25 16.87 43.55
N ALA A 307 37.46 17.93 43.39
CA ALA A 307 37.93 19.28 43.12
C ALA A 307 38.58 19.90 44.36
N ILE A 308 38.02 19.71 45.58
CA ILE A 308 38.62 20.15 46.83
C ILE A 308 40.00 19.48 47.04
N ASN A 309 40.12 18.21 46.66
CA ASN A 309 41.39 17.46 46.71
C ASN A 309 42.36 17.84 45.57
N GLY A 310 42.01 18.78 44.70
CA GLY A 310 42.85 19.22 43.58
C GLY A 310 42.99 18.21 42.44
N THR A 311 42.19 17.13 42.40
CA THR A 311 42.31 16.05 41.41
C THR A 311 41.68 16.45 40.08
N ILE A 312 40.59 17.25 40.09
CA ILE A 312 39.89 17.76 38.91
C ILE A 312 39.55 19.24 39.06
N GLY A 313 39.37 19.94 37.93
CA GLY A 313 38.96 21.36 37.94
C GLY A 313 37.43 21.52 38.02
N ILE A 314 36.98 22.73 38.42
CA ILE A 314 35.54 23.08 38.46
C ILE A 314 34.89 22.89 37.06
N GLY A 315 35.63 23.23 36.01
CA GLY A 315 35.15 23.04 34.63
C GLY A 315 35.00 21.58 34.23
N ASP A 316 35.80 20.67 34.84
CA ASP A 316 35.64 19.23 34.59
C ASP A 316 34.34 18.69 35.18
N ILE A 317 33.89 19.23 36.32
CA ILE A 317 32.57 18.89 36.89
C ILE A 317 31.46 19.30 35.94
N GLN A 318 31.52 20.52 35.40
CA GLN A 318 30.54 21.01 34.42
C GLN A 318 30.55 20.16 33.15
N ALA A 319 31.71 19.86 32.60
CA ALA A 319 31.83 18.99 31.42
C ALA A 319 31.27 17.60 31.69
N PHE A 320 31.54 17.02 32.85
CA PHE A 320 31.05 15.71 33.24
C PHE A 320 29.53 15.65 33.36
N ILE A 321 28.91 16.65 33.95
CA ILE A 321 27.44 16.78 34.03
C ILE A 321 26.84 16.80 32.64
N GLN A 322 27.46 17.55 31.71
CA GLN A 322 27.00 17.58 30.33
C GLN A 322 27.15 16.22 29.65
N TYR A 323 28.24 15.48 29.90
CA TYR A 323 28.44 14.14 29.40
C TYR A 323 27.43 13.14 29.94
N VAL A 324 27.03 13.18 31.20
CA VAL A 324 25.97 12.33 31.78
C VAL A 324 24.65 12.53 31.02
N LYS A 325 24.29 13.79 30.76
CA LYS A 325 23.08 14.09 29.94
C LYS A 325 23.21 13.55 28.53
N SER A 326 24.37 13.78 27.88
CA SER A 326 24.63 13.31 26.50
C SER A 326 24.79 11.80 26.40
N PHE A 327 24.98 11.07 27.48
CA PHE A 327 25.06 9.61 27.51
C PHE A 327 23.69 8.94 27.59
N THR A 328 22.76 9.54 28.32
CA THR A 328 21.42 8.95 28.52
C THR A 328 20.52 9.05 27.27
N GLN A 329 20.61 10.15 26.54
CA GLN A 329 19.78 10.42 25.37
C GLN A 329 19.93 9.39 24.24
N PRO A 330 21.16 9.02 23.80
CA PRO A 330 21.35 8.00 22.75
C PRO A 330 20.78 6.63 23.10
N ILE A 331 20.77 6.25 24.38
CA ILE A 331 20.21 4.97 24.84
C ILE A 331 18.70 4.93 24.58
N GLN A 332 17.99 6.02 24.89
CA GLN A 332 16.56 6.14 24.58
C GLN A 332 16.30 6.10 23.06
N GLN A 333 17.16 6.77 22.30
CA GLN A 333 17.08 6.78 20.84
C GLN A 333 17.25 5.38 20.22
N ILE A 334 18.22 4.59 20.70
CA ILE A 334 18.40 3.20 20.25
C ILE A 334 17.16 2.35 20.52
N ALA A 335 16.50 2.54 21.68
CA ALA A 335 15.26 1.82 21.98
C ALA A 335 14.13 2.17 20.99
N GLN A 336 14.02 3.43 20.56
CA GLN A 336 13.05 3.85 19.53
C GLN A 336 13.40 3.27 18.16
N VAL A 337 14.66 3.24 17.80
CA VAL A 337 15.15 2.70 16.53
C VAL A 337 14.81 1.22 16.36
N ILE A 338 14.83 0.42 17.43
CA ILE A 338 14.44 -0.99 17.38
C ILE A 338 13.03 -1.15 16.82
N ASN A 339 12.08 -0.33 17.27
CA ASN A 339 10.70 -0.34 16.77
C ASN A 339 10.62 0.10 15.29
N GLN A 340 11.40 1.12 14.91
CA GLN A 340 11.46 1.59 13.52
C GLN A 340 12.04 0.51 12.59
N VAL A 341 13.10 -0.18 13.02
CA VAL A 341 13.69 -1.30 12.26
C VAL A 341 12.69 -2.45 12.11
N GLN A 342 11.89 -2.76 13.14
CA GLN A 342 10.83 -3.76 13.02
C GLN A 342 9.78 -3.35 11.99
N SER A 343 9.28 -2.12 12.03
CA SER A 343 8.31 -1.60 11.06
C SER A 343 8.88 -1.56 9.64
N MET A 344 10.14 -1.11 9.49
CA MET A 344 10.86 -1.11 8.22
C MET A 344 10.98 -2.52 7.64
N THR A 345 11.34 -3.51 8.48
CA THR A 345 11.49 -4.89 8.03
C THR A 345 10.15 -5.50 7.63
N ALA A 346 9.07 -5.23 8.36
CA ALA A 346 7.73 -5.68 8.00
C ALA A 346 7.23 -5.05 6.69
N ALA A 347 7.45 -3.76 6.49
CA ALA A 347 7.13 -3.07 5.23
C ALA A 347 7.96 -3.64 4.06
N SER A 348 9.27 -3.85 4.28
CA SER A 348 10.14 -4.44 3.25
C SER A 348 9.76 -5.89 2.92
N GLU A 349 9.31 -6.69 3.90
CA GLU A 349 8.80 -8.04 3.66
C GLU A 349 7.63 -8.04 2.69
N ARG A 350 6.62 -7.18 2.92
CA ARG A 350 5.46 -7.07 2.03
C ARG A 350 5.83 -6.60 0.62
N VAL A 351 6.76 -5.66 0.52
CA VAL A 351 7.26 -5.19 -0.78
C VAL A 351 8.03 -6.30 -1.51
N PHE A 352 8.95 -7.00 -0.84
CA PHE A 352 9.70 -8.09 -1.45
C PHE A 352 8.87 -9.34 -1.70
N GLU A 353 7.83 -9.61 -0.91
CA GLU A 353 6.84 -10.65 -1.20
C GLU A 353 6.15 -10.35 -2.53
N PHE A 354 5.67 -9.11 -2.73
CA PHE A 354 5.08 -8.69 -3.99
C PHE A 354 6.06 -8.77 -5.17
N LEU A 355 7.28 -8.25 -4.99
CA LEU A 355 8.31 -8.31 -6.03
C LEU A 355 8.78 -9.75 -6.34
N GLY A 356 8.59 -10.69 -5.42
CA GLY A 356 8.90 -12.11 -5.56
C GLY A 356 7.76 -12.96 -6.12
N GLU A 357 6.55 -12.43 -6.26
CA GLU A 357 5.41 -13.17 -6.84
C GLU A 357 5.70 -13.54 -8.31
N GLU A 358 5.12 -14.65 -8.74
CA GLU A 358 5.24 -15.11 -10.13
C GLU A 358 4.55 -14.12 -11.08
N GLU A 359 5.22 -13.81 -12.18
CA GLU A 359 4.67 -12.96 -13.25
C GLU A 359 3.96 -13.83 -14.28
N GLU A 360 3.02 -13.23 -15.00
CA GLU A 360 2.37 -13.87 -16.14
C GLU A 360 3.38 -13.99 -17.30
N ASP A 361 3.55 -15.21 -17.83
CA ASP A 361 4.38 -15.43 -19.00
C ASP A 361 3.80 -14.70 -20.22
N GLN A 362 4.46 -13.62 -20.64
CA GLN A 362 4.01 -12.81 -21.76
C GLN A 362 4.42 -13.39 -23.11
N THR A 363 5.50 -14.16 -23.16
CA THR A 363 6.10 -14.73 -24.38
C THR A 363 6.02 -16.26 -24.34
N THR A 364 5.74 -16.85 -25.50
CA THR A 364 5.71 -18.31 -25.67
C THR A 364 6.92 -18.71 -26.53
N GLU A 365 7.64 -19.77 -26.14
CA GLU A 365 8.71 -20.33 -26.97
C GLU A 365 8.14 -20.80 -28.31
N ASN A 366 8.73 -20.36 -29.41
CA ASN A 366 8.26 -20.62 -30.80
C ASN A 366 6.82 -20.12 -31.04
N ALA A 367 6.49 -18.93 -30.53
CA ALA A 367 5.17 -18.34 -30.72
C ALA A 367 4.76 -18.29 -32.18
N VAL A 368 3.52 -18.66 -32.47
CA VAL A 368 2.89 -18.47 -33.78
C VAL A 368 2.55 -16.99 -33.93
N GLU A 369 2.96 -16.37 -35.03
CA GLU A 369 2.59 -14.98 -35.32
C GLU A 369 1.11 -14.89 -35.69
N LEU A 370 0.37 -14.00 -35.04
CA LEU A 370 -1.04 -13.80 -35.29
C LEU A 370 -1.23 -12.77 -36.41
N LYS A 371 -1.43 -13.25 -37.66
CA LYS A 371 -1.71 -12.41 -38.82
C LYS A 371 -3.09 -12.68 -39.37
N ASP A 372 -3.78 -11.62 -39.85
CA ASP A 372 -5.06 -11.69 -40.54
C ASP A 372 -6.11 -12.54 -39.83
N VAL A 373 -6.40 -12.17 -38.56
CA VAL A 373 -7.40 -12.87 -37.72
C VAL A 373 -8.74 -12.95 -38.43
N ARG A 374 -9.21 -14.17 -38.67
CA ARG A 374 -10.54 -14.43 -39.24
C ARG A 374 -11.63 -14.51 -38.17
N GLY A 375 -11.24 -14.97 -36.96
CA GLY A 375 -12.12 -15.08 -35.82
C GLY A 375 -12.85 -16.42 -35.70
N GLU A 376 -12.31 -17.51 -36.27
CA GLU A 376 -12.79 -18.87 -35.98
C GLU A 376 -12.32 -19.27 -34.59
N VAL A 377 -13.23 -19.68 -33.70
CA VAL A 377 -12.90 -20.10 -32.32
C VAL A 377 -13.43 -21.53 -32.09
N GLU A 378 -12.55 -22.40 -31.62
CA GLU A 378 -12.89 -23.78 -31.27
C GLU A 378 -12.53 -24.09 -29.82
N PHE A 379 -13.47 -24.57 -29.05
CA PHE A 379 -13.28 -25.13 -27.71
C PHE A 379 -13.35 -26.65 -27.83
N SER A 380 -12.33 -27.34 -27.35
CA SER A 380 -12.23 -28.80 -27.46
C SER A 380 -11.94 -29.39 -26.08
N HIS A 381 -12.97 -30.01 -25.50
CA HIS A 381 -12.89 -30.68 -24.19
C HIS A 381 -12.23 -29.83 -23.10
N VAL A 382 -12.65 -28.57 -22.97
CA VAL A 382 -12.10 -27.62 -22.03
C VAL A 382 -12.55 -27.94 -20.61
N HIS A 383 -11.56 -28.15 -19.72
CA HIS A 383 -11.76 -28.36 -18.29
C HIS A 383 -11.03 -27.26 -17.53
N PHE A 384 -11.67 -26.68 -16.52
CA PHE A 384 -11.05 -25.62 -15.73
C PHE A 384 -11.64 -25.50 -14.33
N GLY A 385 -10.76 -25.20 -13.37
CA GLY A 385 -11.09 -24.74 -12.01
C GLY A 385 -10.04 -23.80 -11.48
N TYR A 386 -10.48 -22.76 -10.75
CA TYR A 386 -9.55 -21.80 -10.11
C TYR A 386 -8.68 -22.46 -9.02
N ASN A 387 -9.23 -23.50 -8.39
CA ASN A 387 -8.54 -24.36 -7.44
C ASN A 387 -8.61 -25.81 -7.90
N PRO A 388 -7.59 -26.63 -7.61
CA PRO A 388 -7.59 -28.04 -8.03
C PRO A 388 -8.79 -28.85 -7.54
N ASP A 389 -9.35 -28.47 -6.39
CA ASP A 389 -10.45 -29.17 -5.74
C ASP A 389 -11.85 -28.69 -6.18
N GLN A 390 -11.93 -27.66 -7.02
CA GLN A 390 -13.19 -27.07 -7.45
C GLN A 390 -13.20 -26.84 -8.96
N ILE A 391 -13.76 -27.79 -9.71
CA ILE A 391 -13.96 -27.68 -11.14
C ILE A 391 -15.15 -26.74 -11.39
N ILE A 392 -14.98 -25.78 -12.30
CA ILE A 392 -16.00 -24.80 -12.72
C ILE A 392 -16.49 -25.09 -14.13
N ILE A 393 -15.61 -25.57 -15.01
CA ILE A 393 -15.92 -26.00 -16.37
C ILE A 393 -15.55 -27.47 -16.45
N ASN A 394 -16.53 -28.37 -16.70
CA ASN A 394 -16.32 -29.81 -16.66
C ASN A 394 -15.89 -30.38 -18.01
N ASP A 395 -16.65 -30.09 -19.10
CA ASP A 395 -16.33 -30.50 -20.48
C ASP A 395 -16.98 -29.55 -21.47
N PHE A 396 -16.31 -28.42 -21.76
CA PHE A 396 -16.87 -27.43 -22.65
C PHE A 396 -16.32 -27.62 -24.06
N SER A 397 -17.20 -27.97 -25.02
CA SER A 397 -16.86 -28.14 -26.43
C SER A 397 -17.82 -27.37 -27.33
N ALA A 398 -17.31 -26.46 -28.16
CA ALA A 398 -18.09 -25.68 -29.10
C ALA A 398 -17.21 -25.22 -30.27
N LYS A 399 -17.79 -25.10 -31.46
CA LYS A 399 -17.17 -24.54 -32.65
C LYS A 399 -17.92 -23.31 -33.10
N VAL A 400 -17.20 -22.22 -33.36
CA VAL A 400 -17.72 -20.91 -33.75
C VAL A 400 -17.07 -20.48 -35.04
N GLU A 401 -17.89 -20.21 -36.03
CA GLU A 401 -17.44 -19.76 -37.36
C GLU A 401 -17.17 -18.24 -37.38
N PRO A 402 -16.28 -17.74 -38.28
CA PRO A 402 -16.01 -16.33 -38.40
C PRO A 402 -17.26 -15.48 -38.63
N GLY A 403 -17.39 -14.39 -37.87
CA GLY A 403 -18.51 -13.45 -38.00
C GLY A 403 -19.83 -13.86 -37.33
N GLN A 404 -19.88 -15.02 -36.66
CA GLN A 404 -21.05 -15.46 -35.92
C GLN A 404 -21.26 -14.64 -34.62
N LYS A 405 -22.53 -14.47 -34.24
CA LYS A 405 -22.97 -13.95 -32.96
C LYS A 405 -23.35 -15.10 -32.03
N ILE A 406 -22.61 -15.25 -30.94
CA ILE A 406 -22.79 -16.34 -29.98
C ILE A 406 -23.38 -15.79 -28.69
N ALA A 407 -24.54 -16.23 -28.29
CA ALA A 407 -25.13 -15.92 -26.98
C ALA A 407 -24.78 -17.03 -25.97
N ILE A 408 -24.15 -16.68 -24.87
CA ILE A 408 -23.89 -17.58 -23.75
C ILE A 408 -24.95 -17.31 -22.68
N VAL A 409 -25.84 -18.27 -22.44
CA VAL A 409 -26.95 -18.14 -21.50
C VAL A 409 -26.86 -19.21 -20.40
N GLY A 410 -27.43 -18.92 -19.25
CA GLY A 410 -27.48 -19.86 -18.12
C GLY A 410 -27.61 -19.15 -16.79
N PRO A 411 -27.90 -19.86 -15.70
CA PRO A 411 -28.04 -19.28 -14.38
C PRO A 411 -26.72 -18.66 -13.85
N THR A 412 -26.84 -17.87 -12.80
CA THR A 412 -25.66 -17.34 -12.10
C THR A 412 -24.82 -18.50 -11.56
N GLY A 413 -23.50 -18.45 -11.77
CA GLY A 413 -22.59 -19.53 -11.37
C GLY A 413 -22.41 -20.64 -12.43
N ALA A 414 -23.10 -20.61 -13.58
CA ALA A 414 -22.95 -21.61 -14.65
C ALA A 414 -21.56 -21.62 -15.34
N GLY A 415 -20.66 -20.66 -15.06
CA GLY A 415 -19.32 -20.58 -15.65
C GLY A 415 -19.17 -19.59 -16.81
N LYS A 416 -20.21 -18.79 -17.15
CA LYS A 416 -20.19 -17.86 -18.29
C LYS A 416 -19.00 -16.88 -18.28
N THR A 417 -18.80 -16.17 -17.18
CA THR A 417 -17.65 -15.23 -17.02
C THR A 417 -16.30 -15.96 -17.01
N THR A 418 -16.27 -17.20 -16.53
CA THR A 418 -15.05 -18.03 -16.55
C THR A 418 -14.66 -18.34 -17.99
N MET A 419 -15.60 -18.65 -18.89
CA MET A 419 -15.31 -18.87 -20.30
C MET A 419 -14.68 -17.65 -20.97
N VAL A 420 -15.17 -16.45 -20.68
CA VAL A 420 -14.57 -15.19 -21.15
C VAL A 420 -13.13 -15.04 -20.67
N LYS A 421 -12.88 -15.32 -19.40
CA LYS A 421 -11.52 -15.25 -18.83
C LYS A 421 -10.56 -16.25 -19.46
N LEU A 422 -11.04 -17.44 -19.83
CA LEU A 422 -10.25 -18.45 -20.53
C LEU A 422 -9.97 -18.05 -21.97
N LEU A 423 -10.96 -17.50 -22.68
CA LEU A 423 -10.82 -17.04 -24.06
C LEU A 423 -9.78 -15.90 -24.16
N MET A 424 -9.77 -14.96 -23.22
CA MET A 424 -8.76 -13.89 -23.09
C MET A 424 -7.42 -14.37 -22.56
N ARG A 425 -7.30 -15.67 -22.26
CA ARG A 425 -6.12 -16.27 -21.64
C ARG A 425 -5.65 -15.51 -20.38
N PHE A 426 -6.62 -15.06 -19.54
CA PHE A 426 -6.30 -14.60 -18.17
C PHE A 426 -5.96 -15.79 -17.26
N TYR A 427 -6.43 -16.98 -17.66
CA TYR A 427 -6.09 -18.27 -17.08
C TYR A 427 -5.85 -19.27 -18.23
N ASP A 428 -4.92 -20.18 -18.05
CA ASP A 428 -4.74 -21.31 -18.93
C ASP A 428 -5.67 -22.46 -18.51
N VAL A 429 -6.20 -23.23 -19.47
CA VAL A 429 -7.08 -24.37 -19.21
C VAL A 429 -6.33 -25.50 -18.49
N ASN A 430 -7.00 -26.24 -17.60
CA ASN A 430 -6.40 -27.38 -16.91
C ASN A 430 -6.19 -28.58 -17.87
N SER A 431 -7.17 -28.81 -18.76
CA SER A 431 -7.06 -29.78 -19.86
C SER A 431 -7.93 -29.36 -21.05
N GLY A 432 -7.77 -29.99 -22.18
CA GLY A 432 -8.38 -29.58 -23.44
C GLY A 432 -7.64 -28.44 -24.12
N SER A 433 -8.29 -27.79 -25.09
CA SER A 433 -7.70 -26.68 -25.84
C SER A 433 -8.73 -25.66 -26.28
N ILE A 434 -8.32 -24.40 -26.34
CA ILE A 434 -9.05 -23.31 -27.01
C ILE A 434 -8.19 -22.89 -28.19
N ARG A 435 -8.78 -22.86 -29.39
CA ARG A 435 -8.08 -22.50 -30.62
C ARG A 435 -8.67 -21.25 -31.23
N LEU A 436 -7.79 -20.40 -31.76
CA LEU A 436 -8.14 -19.25 -32.57
C LEU A 436 -7.54 -19.47 -33.96
N ASP A 437 -8.37 -19.46 -34.99
CA ASP A 437 -7.98 -19.70 -36.38
C ASP A 437 -7.15 -20.99 -36.55
N GLY A 438 -7.54 -22.06 -35.85
CA GLY A 438 -6.93 -23.39 -35.90
C GLY A 438 -5.73 -23.62 -34.99
N ASN A 439 -5.15 -22.58 -34.40
CA ASN A 439 -4.01 -22.70 -33.47
C ASN A 439 -4.45 -22.55 -32.02
N ASP A 440 -3.86 -23.35 -31.14
CA ASP A 440 -4.11 -23.23 -29.69
C ASP A 440 -3.67 -21.84 -29.18
N ILE A 441 -4.52 -21.20 -28.39
CA ILE A 441 -4.26 -19.86 -27.86
C ILE A 441 -2.99 -19.81 -26.98
N ARG A 442 -2.54 -20.96 -26.46
CA ARG A 442 -1.29 -21.09 -25.69
C ARG A 442 -0.03 -20.94 -26.55
N ASN A 443 -0.15 -21.12 -27.87
CA ASN A 443 0.96 -20.99 -28.81
C ASN A 443 1.18 -19.54 -29.30
N TYR A 444 0.31 -18.61 -28.93
CA TYR A 444 0.49 -17.17 -29.22
C TYR A 444 1.13 -16.44 -28.05
N ASN A 445 1.82 -15.34 -28.33
CA ASN A 445 2.16 -14.38 -27.29
C ASN A 445 0.88 -13.76 -26.69
N ARG A 446 0.80 -13.65 -25.36
CA ARG A 446 -0.44 -13.17 -24.70
C ARG A 446 -0.85 -11.77 -25.16
N ARG A 447 0.12 -10.89 -25.43
CA ARG A 447 -0.16 -9.54 -25.91
C ARG A 447 -0.81 -9.58 -27.30
N GLU A 448 -0.21 -10.29 -28.24
CA GLU A 448 -0.73 -10.42 -29.61
C GLU A 448 -2.11 -11.07 -29.62
N LEU A 449 -2.30 -12.11 -28.80
CA LEU A 449 -3.61 -12.74 -28.62
C LEU A 449 -4.66 -11.74 -28.13
N ARG A 450 -4.35 -10.96 -27.07
CA ARG A 450 -5.29 -9.99 -26.50
C ARG A 450 -5.58 -8.82 -27.44
N ASP A 451 -4.63 -8.46 -28.31
CA ASP A 451 -4.82 -7.43 -29.34
C ASP A 451 -5.84 -7.89 -30.43
N ALA A 452 -6.14 -9.20 -30.55
CA ALA A 452 -7.17 -9.70 -31.44
C ALA A 452 -8.60 -9.58 -30.87
N PHE A 453 -8.74 -9.38 -29.56
CA PHE A 453 -10.01 -9.32 -28.86
C PHE A 453 -10.41 -7.89 -28.48
N GLY A 454 -11.65 -7.51 -28.79
CA GLY A 454 -12.30 -6.32 -28.25
C GLY A 454 -13.22 -6.69 -27.10
N MET A 455 -13.26 -5.89 -26.03
CA MET A 455 -14.04 -6.20 -24.83
C MET A 455 -14.90 -5.03 -24.39
N VAL A 456 -16.20 -5.30 -24.17
CA VAL A 456 -17.12 -4.38 -23.50
C VAL A 456 -17.63 -5.06 -22.24
N LEU A 457 -17.19 -4.58 -21.09
CA LEU A 457 -17.51 -5.16 -19.78
C LEU A 457 -18.81 -4.58 -19.21
N GLN A 458 -19.44 -5.34 -18.31
CA GLN A 458 -20.57 -4.89 -17.49
C GLN A 458 -20.20 -3.67 -16.65
N ASP A 459 -19.06 -3.73 -15.94
CA ASP A 459 -18.52 -2.61 -15.20
C ASP A 459 -17.71 -1.71 -16.14
N THR A 460 -18.34 -0.61 -16.55
CA THR A 460 -17.74 0.35 -17.47
C THR A 460 -16.68 1.17 -16.76
N TRP A 461 -15.40 0.98 -17.12
CA TRP A 461 -14.29 1.75 -16.58
C TRP A 461 -13.83 2.84 -17.54
N LEU A 462 -13.79 4.08 -17.06
CA LEU A 462 -13.25 5.22 -17.77
C LEU A 462 -12.13 5.85 -16.92
N PHE A 463 -11.05 6.25 -17.59
CA PHE A 463 -9.92 6.89 -16.95
C PHE A 463 -10.20 8.38 -16.70
N LYS A 464 -9.58 8.94 -15.66
CA LYS A 464 -9.51 10.40 -15.49
C LYS A 464 -8.78 11.01 -16.68
N GLY A 465 -9.43 11.95 -17.36
CA GLY A 465 -8.96 12.59 -18.58
C GLY A 465 -10.12 13.00 -19.47
N THR A 466 -9.84 13.44 -20.67
CA THR A 466 -10.89 13.90 -21.58
C THR A 466 -11.71 12.73 -22.16
N ILE A 467 -12.92 13.01 -22.63
CA ILE A 467 -13.74 12.03 -23.37
C ILE A 467 -13.00 11.56 -24.63
N MET A 468 -12.31 12.47 -25.32
CA MET A 468 -11.50 12.18 -26.51
C MET A 468 -10.44 11.12 -26.19
N GLU A 469 -9.65 11.32 -25.12
CA GLU A 469 -8.60 10.38 -24.68
C GLU A 469 -9.18 9.02 -24.26
N ASN A 470 -10.33 9.01 -23.60
CA ASN A 470 -10.99 7.79 -23.20
C ASN A 470 -11.46 6.93 -24.36
N ILE A 471 -11.94 7.51 -25.45
CA ILE A 471 -12.29 6.78 -26.67
C ILE A 471 -11.00 6.37 -27.41
N ARG A 472 -10.02 7.26 -27.54
CA ARG A 472 -8.72 7.01 -28.19
C ARG A 472 -7.93 5.90 -27.51
N TYR A 473 -8.23 5.57 -26.25
CA TYR A 473 -7.61 4.43 -25.54
C TYR A 473 -7.76 3.10 -26.30
N GLY A 474 -8.77 2.94 -27.15
CA GLY A 474 -8.95 1.77 -28.03
C GLY A 474 -7.85 1.65 -29.09
N ARG A 475 -7.34 2.79 -29.61
CA ARG A 475 -6.22 2.88 -30.55
C ARG A 475 -5.53 4.24 -30.37
N LEU A 476 -4.37 4.23 -29.73
CA LEU A 476 -3.67 5.44 -29.27
C LEU A 476 -3.19 6.36 -30.39
N ASP A 477 -2.95 5.83 -31.57
CA ASP A 477 -2.49 6.56 -32.79
C ASP A 477 -3.66 7.08 -33.64
N ALA A 478 -4.91 6.87 -33.23
CA ALA A 478 -6.09 7.34 -33.95
C ALA A 478 -6.18 8.87 -33.98
N THR A 479 -6.59 9.39 -35.15
CA THR A 479 -6.84 10.84 -35.32
C THR A 479 -8.12 11.28 -34.62
N ASP A 480 -8.31 12.58 -34.41
CA ASP A 480 -9.53 13.13 -33.83
C ASP A 480 -10.77 12.80 -34.67
N GLU A 481 -10.63 12.79 -36.01
CA GLU A 481 -11.69 12.44 -36.94
C GLU A 481 -12.13 10.98 -36.80
N GLU A 482 -11.17 10.07 -36.64
CA GLU A 482 -11.46 8.63 -36.39
C GLU A 482 -12.17 8.43 -35.05
N VAL A 483 -11.74 9.12 -34.01
CA VAL A 483 -12.40 9.09 -32.68
C VAL A 483 -13.85 9.60 -32.79
N ILE A 484 -14.06 10.71 -33.51
CA ILE A 484 -15.40 11.26 -33.73
C ILE A 484 -16.25 10.31 -34.58
N ALA A 485 -15.68 9.66 -35.57
CA ALA A 485 -16.38 8.66 -36.38
C ALA A 485 -16.83 7.46 -35.55
N ALA A 486 -15.94 6.93 -34.69
CA ALA A 486 -16.26 5.86 -33.74
C ALA A 486 -17.37 6.28 -32.75
N ALA A 487 -17.32 7.50 -32.23
CA ALA A 487 -18.36 8.04 -31.35
C ALA A 487 -19.71 8.19 -32.04
N LYS A 488 -19.72 8.55 -33.35
CA LYS A 488 -20.95 8.59 -34.15
C LYS A 488 -21.52 7.18 -34.35
N ALA A 489 -20.69 6.21 -34.68
CA ALA A 489 -21.10 4.81 -34.85
C ALA A 489 -21.62 4.19 -33.55
N ALA A 490 -21.10 4.63 -32.40
CA ALA A 490 -21.58 4.25 -31.06
C ALA A 490 -22.80 5.06 -30.59
N HIS A 491 -23.39 5.93 -31.40
CA HIS A 491 -24.47 6.86 -31.00
C HIS A 491 -24.10 7.77 -29.79
N ALA A 492 -22.81 7.97 -29.52
CA ALA A 492 -22.29 8.80 -28.44
C ALA A 492 -22.14 10.28 -28.82
N HIS A 493 -21.86 10.58 -30.09
CA HIS A 493 -21.52 11.91 -30.57
C HIS A 493 -22.50 13.01 -30.12
N HIS A 494 -23.81 12.74 -30.24
CA HIS A 494 -24.84 13.75 -29.93
C HIS A 494 -24.80 14.16 -28.45
N PHE A 495 -24.73 13.23 -27.50
CA PHE A 495 -24.67 13.60 -26.10
C PHE A 495 -23.34 14.26 -25.74
N ILE A 496 -22.22 13.82 -26.35
CA ILE A 496 -20.91 14.46 -26.13
C ILE A 496 -20.98 15.94 -26.49
N GLN A 497 -21.60 16.29 -27.60
CA GLN A 497 -21.77 17.70 -28.02
C GLN A 497 -22.65 18.52 -27.08
N THR A 498 -23.54 17.91 -26.31
CA THR A 498 -24.37 18.62 -25.32
C THR A 498 -23.65 18.86 -23.99
N LEU A 499 -22.51 18.23 -23.76
CA LEU A 499 -21.72 18.40 -22.54
C LEU A 499 -20.87 19.66 -22.62
N PRO A 500 -20.62 20.35 -21.48
CA PRO A 500 -19.71 21.47 -21.42
C PRO A 500 -18.28 21.05 -21.85
N GLY A 501 -17.76 21.65 -22.93
CA GLY A 501 -16.46 21.28 -23.50
C GLY A 501 -16.47 20.12 -24.50
N GLY A 502 -17.60 19.43 -24.71
CA GLY A 502 -17.74 18.38 -25.69
C GLY A 502 -16.72 17.24 -25.50
N TYR A 503 -15.97 16.91 -26.53
CA TYR A 503 -14.92 15.89 -26.46
C TYR A 503 -13.76 16.23 -25.51
N ASN A 504 -13.53 17.50 -25.21
CA ASN A 504 -12.49 17.97 -24.28
C ASN A 504 -12.97 18.02 -22.84
N MET A 505 -14.22 17.64 -22.55
CA MET A 505 -14.70 17.54 -21.17
C MET A 505 -13.89 16.51 -20.41
N GLU A 506 -13.35 16.91 -19.25
CA GLU A 506 -12.64 16.02 -18.35
C GLU A 506 -13.62 15.17 -17.53
N LEU A 507 -13.38 13.88 -17.51
CA LEU A 507 -14.03 12.94 -16.61
C LEU A 507 -13.32 12.94 -15.26
N ASN A 508 -14.07 12.94 -14.16
CA ASN A 508 -13.51 12.81 -12.82
C ASN A 508 -13.06 11.35 -12.57
N GLU A 509 -12.42 11.11 -11.41
CA GLU A 509 -11.86 9.77 -11.07
C GLU A 509 -12.87 8.63 -11.18
N ASP A 510 -14.13 8.86 -10.78
CA ASP A 510 -15.20 7.85 -10.81
C ASP A 510 -16.08 7.99 -12.06
N ALA A 511 -15.75 8.92 -12.96
CA ALA A 511 -16.58 9.31 -14.08
C ALA A 511 -18.06 9.57 -13.66
N SER A 512 -18.28 10.07 -12.44
CA SER A 512 -19.63 10.31 -11.89
C SER A 512 -20.33 11.52 -12.52
N ASN A 513 -19.61 12.32 -13.31
CA ASN A 513 -20.13 13.44 -14.09
C ASN A 513 -20.78 13.02 -15.43
N VAL A 514 -20.87 11.73 -15.71
CA VAL A 514 -21.63 11.15 -16.83
C VAL A 514 -22.49 9.98 -16.33
N SER A 515 -23.66 9.75 -16.97
CA SER A 515 -24.57 8.68 -16.57
C SER A 515 -24.03 7.30 -16.94
N GLN A 516 -24.54 6.23 -16.31
CA GLN A 516 -24.11 4.85 -16.58
C GLN A 516 -24.29 4.46 -18.07
N GLY A 517 -25.41 4.85 -18.70
CA GLY A 517 -25.62 4.59 -20.12
C GLY A 517 -24.65 5.38 -21.01
N GLN A 518 -24.28 6.63 -20.62
CA GLN A 518 -23.26 7.41 -21.33
C GLN A 518 -21.89 6.76 -21.21
N LYS A 519 -21.50 6.26 -20.02
CA LYS A 519 -20.25 5.49 -19.85
C LYS A 519 -20.21 4.29 -20.79
N GLN A 520 -21.32 3.56 -20.90
CA GLN A 520 -21.41 2.38 -21.77
C GLN A 520 -21.26 2.74 -23.25
N LEU A 521 -21.90 3.84 -23.72
CA LEU A 521 -21.71 4.31 -25.09
C LEU A 521 -20.25 4.72 -25.38
N LEU A 522 -19.54 5.31 -24.41
CA LEU A 522 -18.12 5.65 -24.54
C LEU A 522 -17.24 4.41 -24.62
N THR A 523 -17.52 3.36 -23.83
CA THR A 523 -16.77 2.10 -23.91
C THR A 523 -17.05 1.34 -25.21
N ILE A 524 -18.28 1.41 -25.75
CA ILE A 524 -18.60 0.88 -27.08
C ILE A 524 -17.84 1.65 -28.16
N ALA A 525 -17.78 2.99 -28.08
CA ALA A 525 -17.00 3.81 -29.02
C ALA A 525 -15.51 3.43 -28.99
N ARG A 526 -14.95 3.17 -27.81
CA ARG A 526 -13.58 2.65 -27.63
C ARG A 526 -13.38 1.32 -28.35
N ALA A 527 -14.32 0.39 -28.22
CA ALA A 527 -14.27 -0.93 -28.87
C ALA A 527 -14.44 -0.82 -30.40
N ILE A 528 -15.29 0.08 -30.91
CA ILE A 528 -15.43 0.36 -32.35
C ILE A 528 -14.13 0.91 -32.92
N LEU A 529 -13.46 1.82 -32.22
CA LEU A 529 -12.20 2.42 -32.64
C LEU A 529 -11.05 1.42 -32.66
N ALA A 530 -11.05 0.44 -31.75
CA ALA A 530 -10.05 -0.63 -31.69
C ALA A 530 -10.12 -1.58 -32.87
N ASP A 531 -11.29 -1.76 -33.48
CA ASP A 531 -11.57 -2.58 -34.68
C ASP A 531 -11.12 -4.04 -34.60
N ASN A 532 -11.26 -4.65 -33.43
CA ASN A 532 -10.89 -6.06 -33.21
C ASN A 532 -11.85 -7.03 -33.93
N ARG A 533 -11.35 -8.20 -34.39
CA ARG A 533 -12.12 -9.19 -35.12
C ARG A 533 -12.97 -10.10 -34.24
N VAL A 534 -12.55 -10.33 -33.02
CA VAL A 534 -13.31 -11.11 -32.04
C VAL A 534 -13.75 -10.19 -30.91
N LEU A 535 -15.02 -10.22 -30.55
CA LEU A 535 -15.61 -9.39 -29.51
C LEU A 535 -16.10 -10.23 -28.34
N ILE A 536 -15.93 -9.68 -27.15
CA ILE A 536 -16.49 -10.20 -25.91
C ILE A 536 -17.34 -9.10 -25.29
N LEU A 537 -18.64 -9.39 -25.15
CA LEU A 537 -19.63 -8.42 -24.72
C LEU A 537 -20.34 -8.96 -23.48
N ASP A 538 -20.21 -8.24 -22.35
CA ASP A 538 -20.93 -8.57 -21.11
C ASP A 538 -22.08 -7.57 -20.94
N GLU A 539 -23.33 -8.06 -21.17
CA GLU A 539 -24.52 -7.25 -21.29
C GLU A 539 -25.29 -7.18 -19.97
N ALA A 540 -24.94 -6.23 -19.09
CA ALA A 540 -25.78 -5.90 -17.93
C ALA A 540 -26.12 -4.41 -17.91
N THR A 541 -27.38 -4.09 -18.20
CA THR A 541 -27.90 -2.72 -18.23
C THR A 541 -29.08 -2.53 -17.30
N SER A 542 -29.02 -3.04 -16.08
CA SER A 542 -30.15 -3.00 -15.13
C SER A 542 -30.52 -1.60 -14.59
N SER A 543 -29.85 -0.53 -15.06
CA SER A 543 -30.00 0.83 -14.47
C SER A 543 -30.07 1.95 -15.51
N VAL A 544 -30.49 1.67 -16.74
CA VAL A 544 -30.50 2.65 -17.85
C VAL A 544 -31.92 2.88 -18.33
N ASP A 545 -32.27 4.12 -18.67
CA ASP A 545 -33.57 4.47 -19.24
C ASP A 545 -33.77 3.85 -20.64
N THR A 546 -35.02 3.54 -21.01
CA THR A 546 -35.40 2.85 -22.24
C THR A 546 -34.85 3.51 -23.51
N ARG A 547 -34.78 4.83 -23.56
CA ARG A 547 -34.27 5.56 -24.74
C ARG A 547 -32.75 5.42 -24.91
N THR A 548 -32.03 5.44 -23.81
CA THR A 548 -30.56 5.22 -23.81
C THR A 548 -30.27 3.75 -24.10
N GLU A 549 -31.12 2.84 -23.60
CA GLU A 549 -31.05 1.42 -23.88
C GLU A 549 -31.15 1.11 -25.39
N ASP A 550 -32.12 1.69 -26.11
CA ASP A 550 -32.25 1.55 -27.58
C ASP A 550 -30.99 2.03 -28.32
N ARG A 551 -30.37 3.12 -27.84
CA ARG A 551 -29.12 3.61 -28.42
C ARG A 551 -27.94 2.66 -28.17
N ILE A 552 -27.84 2.10 -26.96
CA ILE A 552 -26.82 1.11 -26.61
C ILE A 552 -26.98 -0.13 -27.49
N GLN A 553 -28.21 -0.62 -27.67
CA GLN A 553 -28.49 -1.78 -28.53
C GLN A 553 -28.03 -1.51 -29.99
N LYS A 554 -28.40 -0.36 -30.55
CA LYS A 554 -27.97 0.02 -31.91
C LYS A 554 -26.44 0.18 -32.01
N ALA A 555 -25.80 0.68 -30.98
CA ALA A 555 -24.34 0.80 -30.92
C ALA A 555 -23.66 -0.58 -30.88
N MET A 556 -24.23 -1.51 -30.09
CA MET A 556 -23.77 -2.90 -30.01
C MET A 556 -23.95 -3.62 -31.35
N ASP A 557 -25.10 -3.47 -32.01
CA ASP A 557 -25.36 -4.06 -33.32
C ASP A 557 -24.36 -3.54 -34.37
N ASN A 558 -24.04 -2.24 -34.34
CA ASN A 558 -23.01 -1.67 -35.20
C ASN A 558 -21.60 -2.24 -34.89
N LEU A 559 -21.28 -2.41 -33.62
CA LEU A 559 -20.02 -2.99 -33.18
C LEU A 559 -19.84 -4.43 -33.64
N MET A 560 -20.90 -5.24 -33.58
CA MET A 560 -20.87 -6.68 -33.93
C MET A 560 -20.84 -6.99 -35.44
N LYS A 561 -21.15 -6.03 -36.31
CA LYS A 561 -21.23 -6.28 -37.77
C LYS A 561 -19.93 -6.83 -38.34
N GLY A 562 -19.97 -8.04 -38.90
CA GLY A 562 -18.84 -8.71 -39.56
C GLY A 562 -17.74 -9.17 -38.60
N ARG A 563 -18.03 -9.29 -37.30
CA ARG A 563 -17.12 -9.73 -36.26
C ARG A 563 -17.66 -10.91 -35.49
N THR A 564 -16.81 -11.85 -35.12
CA THR A 564 -17.19 -12.94 -34.22
C THR A 564 -17.43 -12.39 -32.82
N SER A 565 -18.63 -12.57 -32.26
CA SER A 565 -19.07 -11.90 -31.05
C SER A 565 -19.57 -12.87 -30.00
N PHE A 566 -18.90 -12.99 -28.88
CA PHE A 566 -19.33 -13.74 -27.69
C PHE A 566 -20.09 -12.81 -26.76
N ILE A 567 -21.34 -13.09 -26.49
CA ILE A 567 -22.22 -12.23 -25.70
C ILE A 567 -22.69 -12.99 -24.47
N ILE A 568 -22.35 -12.50 -23.26
CA ILE A 568 -23.01 -12.96 -22.03
C ILE A 568 -24.38 -12.27 -22.02
N ALA A 569 -25.38 -12.97 -22.52
CA ALA A 569 -26.68 -12.37 -22.80
C ALA A 569 -27.58 -12.38 -21.55
N HIS A 570 -28.08 -11.20 -21.20
CA HIS A 570 -29.09 -10.98 -20.17
C HIS A 570 -30.38 -10.39 -20.77
N ARG A 571 -30.41 -10.17 -22.09
CA ARG A 571 -31.56 -9.58 -22.80
C ARG A 571 -32.11 -10.54 -23.84
N LEU A 572 -33.46 -10.54 -23.92
CA LEU A 572 -34.19 -11.38 -24.84
C LEU A 572 -33.85 -11.10 -26.32
N SER A 573 -33.76 -9.81 -26.69
CA SER A 573 -33.44 -9.41 -28.07
C SER A 573 -32.09 -9.96 -28.53
N THR A 574 -31.06 -9.83 -27.70
CA THR A 574 -29.72 -10.30 -28.01
C THR A 574 -29.65 -11.82 -28.11
N ILE A 575 -30.42 -12.55 -27.28
CA ILE A 575 -30.49 -14.01 -27.31
C ILE A 575 -31.19 -14.48 -28.59
N ARG A 576 -32.30 -13.84 -28.94
CA ARG A 576 -33.11 -14.22 -30.10
C ARG A 576 -32.38 -14.01 -31.43
N ASP A 577 -31.60 -12.93 -31.52
CA ASP A 577 -30.91 -12.52 -32.75
C ASP A 577 -29.47 -13.13 -32.84
N ALA A 578 -29.13 -14.09 -31.99
CA ALA A 578 -27.87 -14.82 -32.02
C ALA A 578 -27.90 -15.97 -33.04
N ASP A 579 -26.81 -16.16 -33.77
CA ASP A 579 -26.66 -17.27 -34.73
C ASP A 579 -26.50 -18.61 -33.99
N LEU A 580 -25.87 -18.59 -32.82
CA LEU A 580 -25.63 -19.74 -31.96
C LEU A 580 -25.88 -19.38 -30.49
N ILE A 581 -26.68 -20.15 -29.82
CA ILE A 581 -26.93 -20.04 -28.38
C ILE A 581 -26.25 -21.23 -27.70
N LEU A 582 -25.38 -20.97 -26.74
CA LEU A 582 -24.76 -21.97 -25.88
C LEU A 582 -25.40 -21.88 -24.48
N VAL A 583 -26.16 -22.91 -24.13
CA VAL A 583 -26.87 -22.96 -22.85
C VAL A 583 -26.00 -23.68 -21.82
N MET A 584 -25.54 -22.94 -20.84
CA MET A 584 -24.64 -23.44 -19.79
C MET A 584 -25.38 -23.75 -18.49
N LYS A 585 -25.09 -24.89 -17.90
CA LYS A 585 -25.52 -25.25 -16.56
C LYS A 585 -24.42 -26.08 -15.88
N ASP A 586 -24.12 -25.72 -14.64
CA ASP A 586 -23.15 -26.44 -13.79
C ASP A 586 -21.77 -26.70 -14.47
N GLY A 587 -21.34 -25.77 -15.32
CA GLY A 587 -20.04 -25.85 -16.01
C GLY A 587 -20.02 -26.58 -17.35
N ASP A 588 -21.19 -27.05 -17.83
CA ASP A 588 -21.33 -27.78 -19.10
C ASP A 588 -22.24 -27.04 -20.09
N ILE A 589 -22.04 -27.30 -21.38
CA ILE A 589 -23.04 -26.95 -22.41
C ILE A 589 -24.08 -28.06 -22.44
N ILE A 590 -25.30 -27.77 -21.97
CA ILE A 590 -26.39 -28.73 -21.94
C ILE A 590 -27.26 -28.70 -23.23
N GLU A 591 -27.30 -27.54 -23.89
CA GLU A 591 -28.02 -27.35 -25.15
C GLU A 591 -27.24 -26.35 -26.03
N GLN A 592 -27.30 -26.56 -27.34
CA GLN A 592 -26.81 -25.63 -28.35
C GLN A 592 -27.69 -25.62 -29.60
N GLY A 593 -27.81 -24.47 -30.24
CA GLY A 593 -28.60 -24.25 -31.43
C GLY A 593 -29.05 -22.80 -31.57
N ASN A 594 -29.91 -22.51 -32.56
CA ASN A 594 -30.53 -21.18 -32.66
C ASN A 594 -31.79 -21.08 -31.77
N HIS A 595 -32.35 -19.88 -31.68
CA HIS A 595 -33.52 -19.60 -30.83
C HIS A 595 -34.71 -20.52 -31.11
N GLU A 596 -35.08 -20.70 -32.39
CA GLU A 596 -36.24 -21.48 -32.79
C GLU A 596 -36.04 -22.98 -32.51
N GLU A 597 -34.85 -23.51 -32.84
CA GLU A 597 -34.50 -24.91 -32.58
C GLU A 597 -34.55 -25.25 -31.08
N LEU A 598 -34.04 -24.36 -30.24
CA LEU A 598 -34.00 -24.59 -28.78
C LEU A 598 -35.38 -24.46 -28.13
N LEU A 599 -36.24 -23.57 -28.63
CA LEU A 599 -37.65 -23.52 -28.19
C LEU A 599 -38.42 -24.77 -28.57
N GLN A 600 -38.24 -25.30 -29.82
CA GLN A 600 -38.89 -26.53 -30.28
C GLN A 600 -38.47 -27.76 -29.47
N LYS A 601 -37.21 -27.81 -29.00
CA LYS A 601 -36.72 -28.88 -28.11
C LYS A 601 -37.44 -28.92 -26.75
N ASN A 602 -38.09 -27.81 -26.36
CA ASN A 602 -38.76 -27.63 -25.07
C ASN A 602 -37.92 -28.06 -23.85
N GLY A 603 -36.61 -27.80 -23.92
CA GLY A 603 -35.62 -28.18 -22.94
C GLY A 603 -35.38 -27.09 -21.88
N PHE A 604 -34.17 -27.07 -21.33
CA PHE A 604 -33.78 -26.10 -20.29
C PHE A 604 -33.81 -24.65 -20.80
N TYR A 605 -33.44 -24.43 -22.08
CA TYR A 605 -33.53 -23.10 -22.70
C TYR A 605 -34.98 -22.59 -22.72
N ALA A 606 -35.92 -23.42 -23.16
CA ALA A 606 -37.33 -23.03 -23.20
C ALA A 606 -37.88 -22.72 -21.80
N GLN A 607 -37.48 -23.50 -20.77
CA GLN A 607 -37.85 -23.23 -19.38
C GLN A 607 -37.24 -21.89 -18.88
N LEU A 608 -35.97 -21.64 -19.18
CA LEU A 608 -35.31 -20.38 -18.82
C LEU A 608 -35.97 -19.19 -19.51
N TYR A 609 -36.28 -19.33 -20.80
CA TYR A 609 -36.96 -18.32 -21.58
C TYR A 609 -38.32 -17.98 -20.99
N ASN A 610 -39.18 -18.98 -20.76
CA ASN A 610 -40.53 -18.77 -20.23
C ASN A 610 -40.52 -18.20 -18.82
N SER A 611 -39.58 -18.64 -17.95
CA SER A 611 -39.51 -18.15 -16.57
C SER A 611 -39.01 -16.71 -16.44
N GLN A 612 -38.16 -16.24 -17.37
CA GLN A 612 -37.57 -14.91 -17.30
C GLN A 612 -38.26 -13.85 -18.18
N PHE A 613 -38.97 -14.27 -19.22
CA PHE A 613 -39.39 -13.37 -20.28
C PHE A 613 -40.89 -13.44 -20.65
N GLU A 614 -41.66 -14.49 -20.26
CA GLU A 614 -43.10 -14.56 -20.46
C GLU A 614 -43.92 -13.78 -19.41
N GLU A 615 -43.41 -13.57 -18.20
CA GLU A 615 -44.06 -12.72 -17.18
C GLU A 615 -44.01 -11.21 -17.48
N ALA A 616 -43.31 -10.80 -18.53
CA ALA A 616 -43.11 -9.39 -18.92
C ALA A 616 -43.95 -8.94 -20.15
N SER A 617 -44.85 -9.77 -20.67
CA SER A 617 -45.74 -9.46 -21.84
C SER A 617 -47.16 -9.11 -21.43
#